data_7021de47717e75308657663338520171
#
_entry.id   7021de47717e75308657663338520171
#
_cell.length_a   1.000
_cell.length_b   1.000
_cell.length_c   1.000
_cell.angle_alpha   90.00
_cell.angle_beta   90.00
_cell.angle_gamma   90.00
#
_symmetry.space_group_name_H-M   'P 1'
#
loop_
_entity.id
_entity.type
_entity.pdbx_description
1 polymer ?
#
loop_
_entity_poly.entity_id
_entity_poly.type
_entity_poly.pdbx_seq_one_letter_code
_entity_poly.pdbx_strand_id
1 'polypeptide(L)'
;LNQLARERILRHVVCESPGLVGAQSLSAAQPPSKRRNLKEIVPCVASGISQTGQKIVVIFSVGIDPDVVAFGADAREQINSNAELIFACPTRDIVPAVTRLAEMLNKSARFVGVDVLGAQAQPQV
;
A
#
# COMPACT_ATOMS: atom_id res chain seq x y z
N LEU A 1 -6.01 -7.10 -16.74
CA LEU A 1 -6.47 -6.04 -15.82
C LEU A 1 -5.53 -4.86 -15.87
N ASN A 2 -6.08 -3.66 -15.82
CA ASN A 2 -5.25 -2.46 -15.76
C ASN A 2 -4.70 -2.29 -14.34
N GLN A 3 -3.76 -1.35 -14.20
CA GLN A 3 -3.05 -1.15 -12.93
C GLN A 3 -3.99 -0.79 -11.79
N LEU A 4 -4.96 0.09 -12.04
CA LEU A 4 -5.90 0.49 -10.99
C LEU A 4 -6.73 -0.68 -10.49
N ALA A 5 -7.20 -1.53 -11.41
CA ALA A 5 -7.98 -2.70 -11.02
C ALA A 5 -7.15 -3.67 -10.18
N ARG A 6 -5.89 -3.85 -10.54
CA ARG A 6 -4.99 -4.73 -9.78
C ARG A 6 -4.73 -4.19 -8.37
N GLU A 7 -4.58 -2.89 -8.25
CA GLU A 7 -4.36 -2.27 -6.93
C GLU A 7 -5.60 -2.36 -6.06
N ARG A 8 -6.78 -2.21 -6.67
CA ARG A 8 -8.04 -2.36 -5.93
C ARG A 8 -8.25 -3.78 -5.43
N ILE A 9 -7.88 -4.78 -6.25
CA ILE A 9 -7.94 -6.17 -5.83
C ILE A 9 -6.98 -6.40 -4.66
N LEU A 10 -5.76 -5.89 -4.77
CA LEU A 10 -4.77 -6.01 -3.72
C LEU A 10 -5.29 -5.39 -2.42
N ARG A 11 -5.84 -4.18 -2.49
CA ARG A 11 -6.41 -3.52 -1.31
C ARG A 11 -7.54 -4.33 -0.70
N HIS A 12 -8.43 -4.85 -1.54
CA HIS A 12 -9.55 -5.66 -1.04
C HIS A 12 -9.04 -6.87 -0.26
N VAL A 13 -8.09 -7.60 -0.84
CA VAL A 13 -7.56 -8.80 -0.19
C VAL A 13 -6.90 -8.47 1.14
N VAL A 14 -6.11 -7.40 1.18
CA VAL A 14 -5.42 -7.02 2.42
C VAL A 14 -6.39 -6.50 3.46
N CYS A 15 -7.41 -5.74 3.06
CA CYS A 15 -8.42 -5.27 4.01
C CYS A 15 -9.23 -6.44 4.59
N GLU A 16 -9.44 -7.50 3.81
CA GLU A 16 -10.12 -8.70 4.30
C GLU A 16 -9.22 -9.57 5.18
N SER A 17 -7.91 -9.45 5.01
CA SER A 17 -6.92 -10.21 5.77
C SER A 17 -5.81 -9.27 6.25
N PRO A 18 -6.13 -8.34 7.15
CA PRO A 18 -5.18 -7.27 7.49
C PRO A 18 -3.91 -7.76 8.16
N GLY A 19 -3.92 -8.97 8.71
CA GLY A 19 -2.70 -9.58 9.25
C GLY A 19 -1.58 -9.72 8.23
N LEU A 20 -1.90 -9.73 6.93
CA LEU A 20 -0.87 -9.79 5.88
C LEU A 20 0.12 -8.63 5.97
N VAL A 21 -0.30 -7.49 6.50
CA VAL A 21 0.58 -6.33 6.68
C VAL A 21 0.76 -5.97 8.16
N GLY A 22 0.43 -6.88 9.06
CA GLY A 22 0.58 -6.63 10.50
C GLY A 22 -0.49 -5.74 11.09
N ALA A 23 -1.62 -5.59 10.41
CA ALA A 23 -2.73 -4.79 10.91
C ALA A 23 -3.77 -5.66 11.60
N GLN A 24 -4.46 -5.07 12.56
CA GLN A 24 -5.62 -5.68 13.20
C GLN A 24 -6.88 -5.40 12.37
N SER A 25 -6.99 -4.19 11.85
CA SER A 25 -8.12 -3.79 11.02
C SER A 25 -7.67 -2.75 9.99
N LEU A 26 -8.29 -2.80 8.83
CA LEU A 26 -8.04 -1.85 7.74
C LEU A 26 -9.32 -1.59 6.99
N SER A 27 -9.49 -0.36 6.52
CA SER A 27 -10.57 -0.01 5.61
C SER A 27 -10.05 0.95 4.55
N ALA A 28 -10.72 0.95 3.40
CA ALA A 28 -10.33 1.82 2.30
C ALA A 28 -10.37 3.28 2.73
N ALA A 29 -9.39 4.07 2.28
CA ALA A 29 -9.28 5.48 2.60
C ALA A 29 -9.11 6.28 1.32
N GLN A 30 -9.38 7.57 1.41
CA GLN A 30 -9.22 8.46 0.26
C GLN A 30 -7.74 8.76 0.04
N PRO A 31 -7.30 8.84 -1.21
CA PRO A 31 -5.92 9.26 -1.49
C PRO A 31 -5.72 10.75 -1.17
N PRO A 32 -4.47 11.18 -0.96
CA PRO A 32 -4.19 12.56 -0.59
C PRO A 32 -4.60 13.58 -1.65
N SER A 33 -4.67 13.17 -2.91
CA SER A 33 -5.11 14.05 -3.97
C SER A 33 -6.03 13.31 -4.91
N LYS A 34 -7.00 14.03 -5.46
CA LYS A 34 -7.91 13.44 -6.44
C LYS A 34 -7.21 13.32 -7.79
N ARG A 35 -7.59 12.30 -8.55
CA ARG A 35 -7.16 12.19 -9.92
C ARG A 35 -7.64 13.41 -10.71
N ARG A 36 -6.72 14.03 -11.44
CA ARG A 36 -7.08 15.20 -12.27
C ARG A 36 -7.76 14.80 -13.56
N ASN A 37 -7.52 13.57 -14.01
CA ASN A 37 -8.18 13.04 -15.20
C ASN A 37 -8.21 11.52 -15.10
N LEU A 38 -8.90 10.87 -16.03
CA LEU A 38 -9.10 9.42 -15.99
C LEU A 38 -7.81 8.63 -16.22
N LYS A 39 -6.79 9.27 -16.80
CA LYS A 39 -5.53 8.60 -17.10
C LYS A 39 -4.52 8.70 -15.97
N GLU A 40 -4.73 9.61 -15.03
CA GLU A 40 -3.81 9.77 -13.92
C GLU A 40 -3.92 8.58 -12.98
N ILE A 41 -2.79 7.95 -12.71
CA ILE A 41 -2.75 6.77 -11.84
C ILE A 41 -2.49 7.26 -10.42
N VAL A 42 -3.43 6.95 -9.52
CA VAL A 42 -3.32 7.30 -8.11
C VAL A 42 -3.42 6.01 -7.32
N PRO A 43 -2.41 5.67 -6.53
CA PRO A 43 -2.45 4.44 -5.75
C PRO A 43 -3.63 4.37 -4.79
N CYS A 44 -4.07 3.17 -4.48
CA CYS A 44 -5.11 2.94 -3.49
C CYS A 44 -4.55 3.06 -2.09
N VAL A 45 -5.39 3.48 -1.16
CA VAL A 45 -4.99 3.73 0.23
C VAL A 45 -5.96 3.02 1.18
N ALA A 46 -5.44 2.55 2.30
CA ALA A 46 -6.24 2.06 3.42
C ALA A 46 -5.66 2.61 4.72
N SER A 47 -6.48 2.69 5.74
CA SER A 47 -6.02 3.09 7.06
C SER A 47 -6.69 2.22 8.11
N GLY A 48 -6.05 2.12 9.27
CA GLY A 48 -6.57 1.31 10.35
C GLY A 48 -5.64 1.26 11.53
N ILE A 49 -5.59 0.12 12.18
CA ILE A 49 -4.85 -0.06 13.44
C ILE A 49 -3.99 -1.31 13.33
N SER A 50 -2.73 -1.20 13.78
CA SER A 50 -1.81 -2.32 13.82
C SER A 50 -2.17 -3.27 14.97
N GLN A 51 -1.48 -4.42 15.00
CA GLN A 51 -1.66 -5.39 16.08
C GLN A 51 -1.30 -4.80 17.45
N THR A 52 -0.46 -3.78 17.49
CA THR A 52 -0.05 -3.11 18.72
C THR A 52 -0.91 -1.91 19.07
N GLY A 53 -1.96 -1.64 18.29
CA GLY A 53 -2.85 -0.52 18.54
C GLY A 53 -2.41 0.80 17.93
N GLN A 54 -1.32 0.81 17.17
CA GLN A 54 -0.82 2.01 16.51
C GLN A 54 -1.60 2.27 15.22
N LYS A 55 -1.81 3.54 14.90
CA LYS A 55 -2.42 3.90 13.61
C LYS A 55 -1.52 3.46 12.46
N ILE A 56 -2.13 3.02 11.37
CA ILE A 56 -1.41 2.52 10.21
C ILE A 56 -2.05 3.07 8.94
N VAL A 57 -1.20 3.43 7.98
CA VAL A 57 -1.62 3.82 6.63
C VAL A 57 -0.93 2.88 5.67
N VAL A 58 -1.69 2.29 4.76
CA VAL A 58 -1.19 1.33 3.78
C VAL A 58 -1.44 1.89 2.39
N ILE A 59 -0.39 1.90 1.58
CA ILE A 59 -0.45 2.28 0.17
C ILE A 59 -0.31 1.01 -0.65
N PHE A 60 -1.21 0.83 -1.62
CA PHE A 60 -1.20 -0.35 -2.48
C PHE A 60 -0.70 0.04 -3.86
N SER A 61 0.36 -0.60 -4.31
CA SER A 61 0.91 -0.31 -5.62
C SER A 61 1.24 -1.61 -6.35
N VAL A 62 1.17 -1.54 -7.68
CA VAL A 62 1.54 -2.63 -8.57
C VAL A 62 2.51 -2.05 -9.60
N GLY A 63 3.63 -2.73 -9.81
CA GLY A 63 4.70 -2.21 -10.64
C GLY A 63 5.75 -1.48 -9.79
N ILE A 64 6.84 -1.09 -10.44
CA ILE A 64 7.95 -0.42 -9.78
C ILE A 64 7.87 1.06 -10.10
N ASP A 65 7.57 1.88 -9.10
CA ASP A 65 7.40 3.32 -9.27
C ASP A 65 7.97 4.04 -8.05
N PRO A 66 9.13 4.70 -8.20
CA PRO A 66 9.73 5.44 -7.08
C PRO A 66 8.83 6.55 -6.53
N ASP A 67 7.95 7.10 -7.36
CA ASP A 67 7.07 8.20 -6.93
C ASP A 67 6.04 7.75 -5.90
N VAL A 68 5.82 6.45 -5.75
CA VAL A 68 4.88 5.94 -4.76
C VAL A 68 5.31 6.30 -3.34
N VAL A 69 6.63 6.43 -3.11
CA VAL A 69 7.14 6.75 -1.76
C VAL A 69 6.69 8.15 -1.34
N ALA A 70 6.86 9.14 -2.22
CA ALA A 70 6.40 10.50 -1.94
C ALA A 70 4.88 10.55 -1.77
N PHE A 71 4.16 9.81 -2.61
CA PHE A 71 2.71 9.72 -2.49
C PHE A 71 2.31 9.19 -1.11
N GLY A 72 2.96 8.13 -0.66
CA GLY A 72 2.67 7.53 0.64
C GLY A 72 2.98 8.46 1.80
N ALA A 73 4.09 9.19 1.72
CA ALA A 73 4.43 10.16 2.74
C ALA A 73 3.36 11.24 2.85
N ASP A 74 2.85 11.73 1.71
CA ASP A 74 1.77 12.73 1.69
C ASP A 74 0.47 12.14 2.26
N ALA A 75 0.15 10.92 1.91
CA ALA A 75 -1.04 10.25 2.43
C ALA A 75 -0.98 10.12 3.95
N ARG A 76 0.17 9.72 4.47
CA ARG A 76 0.34 9.63 5.92
C ARG A 76 0.13 11.00 6.59
N GLU A 77 0.72 12.07 6.03
CA GLU A 77 0.55 13.40 6.60
C GLU A 77 -0.90 13.83 6.65
N GLN A 78 -1.68 13.49 5.62
CA GLN A 78 -3.07 13.91 5.58
C GLN A 78 -3.99 13.06 6.45
N ILE A 79 -3.70 11.76 6.57
CA ILE A 79 -4.57 10.86 7.34
C ILE A 79 -4.18 10.87 8.82
N ASN A 80 -2.90 10.66 9.12
CA ASN A 80 -2.39 10.68 10.47
C ASN A 80 -0.87 10.72 10.42
N SER A 81 -0.28 11.86 10.74
CA SER A 81 1.16 12.06 10.62
C SER A 81 1.99 11.16 11.53
N ASN A 82 1.37 10.59 12.57
CA ASN A 82 2.06 9.68 13.47
C ASN A 82 1.85 8.21 13.13
N ALA A 83 1.13 7.92 12.04
CA ALA A 83 0.85 6.55 11.66
C ALA A 83 2.11 5.85 11.16
N GLU A 84 2.13 4.54 11.33
CA GLU A 84 3.07 3.67 10.62
C GLU A 84 2.68 3.64 9.16
N LEU A 85 3.64 3.76 8.25
CA LEU A 85 3.39 3.76 6.81
C LEU A 85 3.92 2.46 6.19
N ILE A 86 3.06 1.77 5.47
CA ILE A 86 3.40 0.51 4.80
C ILE A 86 3.02 0.61 3.34
N PHE A 87 3.90 0.11 2.47
CA PHE A 87 3.62 -0.07 1.05
C PHE A 87 3.40 -1.54 0.80
N ALA A 88 2.21 -1.91 0.36
CA ALA A 88 1.87 -3.29 0.02
C ALA A 88 1.90 -3.43 -1.50
N CYS A 89 2.66 -4.40 -1.98
CA CYS A 89 2.83 -4.61 -3.41
C CYS A 89 3.20 -6.07 -3.66
N PRO A 90 3.11 -6.54 -4.92
CA PRO A 90 3.64 -7.86 -5.23
C PRO A 90 5.11 -7.96 -4.85
N THR A 91 5.51 -9.11 -4.34
CA THR A 91 6.89 -9.29 -3.84
C THR A 91 7.92 -8.96 -4.91
N ARG A 92 7.66 -9.30 -6.16
CA ARG A 92 8.60 -9.05 -7.26
C ARG A 92 8.85 -7.56 -7.50
N ASP A 93 7.96 -6.69 -7.03
CA ASP A 93 8.08 -5.24 -7.22
C ASP A 93 8.89 -4.58 -6.11
N ILE A 94 9.30 -5.32 -5.09
CA ILE A 94 10.12 -4.78 -4.01
C ILE A 94 11.57 -4.79 -4.47
N VAL A 95 12.09 -3.60 -4.76
CA VAL A 95 13.48 -3.45 -5.24
C VAL A 95 14.24 -2.48 -4.34
N PRO A 96 15.55 -2.70 -4.13
CA PRO A 96 16.33 -1.89 -3.20
C PRO A 96 16.29 -0.38 -3.47
N ALA A 97 16.26 0.01 -4.74
CA ALA A 97 16.25 1.43 -5.10
C ALA A 97 15.02 2.14 -4.54
N VAL A 98 13.88 1.45 -4.46
CA VAL A 98 12.64 2.03 -3.95
C VAL A 98 12.54 1.89 -2.43
N THR A 99 12.95 0.73 -1.89
CA THR A 99 12.89 0.53 -0.44
C THR A 99 13.79 1.50 0.31
N ARG A 100 14.94 1.86 -0.28
CA ARG A 100 15.82 2.86 0.33
C ARG A 100 15.16 4.21 0.44
N LEU A 101 14.36 4.60 -0.55
CA LEU A 101 13.64 5.87 -0.49
C LEU A 101 12.68 5.89 0.71
N ALA A 102 12.01 4.78 0.95
CA ALA A 102 11.10 4.69 2.09
C ALA A 102 11.85 4.79 3.41
N GLU A 103 13.03 4.17 3.49
CA GLU A 103 13.85 4.22 4.70
C GLU A 103 14.41 5.62 4.96
N MET A 104 14.55 6.43 3.93
CA MET A 104 15.11 7.78 4.05
C MET A 104 14.08 8.83 4.43
N LEU A 105 12.80 8.48 4.51
CA LEU A 105 11.79 9.42 4.99
C LEU A 105 12.08 9.80 6.44
N ASN A 106 11.67 11.00 6.85
CA ASN A 106 11.86 11.45 8.24
C ASN A 106 11.31 10.43 9.24
N LYS A 107 10.14 9.88 8.95
CA LYS A 107 9.65 8.69 9.61
C LYS A 107 9.71 7.59 8.58
N SER A 108 10.57 6.62 8.79
CA SER A 108 10.79 5.57 7.80
C SER A 108 9.51 4.76 7.58
N ALA A 109 9.46 4.12 6.42
CA ALA A 109 8.35 3.26 6.03
C ALA A 109 8.91 1.97 5.49
N ARG A 110 8.07 0.95 5.35
CA ARG A 110 8.53 -0.35 4.87
C ARG A 110 7.60 -0.89 3.81
N PHE A 111 8.15 -1.78 3.00
CA PHE A 111 7.40 -2.51 1.99
C PHE A 111 7.06 -3.90 2.50
N VAL A 112 5.87 -4.36 2.15
CA VAL A 112 5.42 -5.73 2.44
C VAL A 112 4.96 -6.37 1.15
N GLY A 113 5.51 -7.55 0.85
CA GLY A 113 5.11 -8.29 -0.34
C GLY A 113 3.81 -9.05 -0.10
N VAL A 114 2.87 -8.89 -1.04
CA VAL A 114 1.60 -9.63 -1.01
C VAL A 114 1.33 -10.16 -2.41
N ASP A 115 1.30 -11.48 -2.55
CA ASP A 115 1.22 -12.12 -3.86
C ASP A 115 -0.18 -12.70 -4.09
N VAL A 116 -1.13 -11.80 -4.24
CA VAL A 116 -2.54 -12.14 -4.34
C VAL A 116 -2.86 -12.93 -5.59
N LEU A 117 -2.39 -12.46 -6.74
CA LEU A 117 -2.73 -13.10 -8.00
C LEU A 117 -2.19 -14.51 -8.09
N GLY A 118 -0.98 -14.72 -7.55
CA GLY A 118 -0.42 -16.05 -7.50
C GLY A 118 -1.29 -16.99 -6.70
N ALA A 119 -1.70 -16.58 -5.52
CA ALA A 119 -2.55 -17.40 -4.67
C ALA A 119 -3.90 -17.67 -5.31
N GLN A 120 -4.45 -16.67 -6.00
CA GLN A 120 -5.76 -16.82 -6.62
C GLN A 120 -5.71 -17.60 -7.92
N ALA A 121 -4.66 -17.39 -8.67
CA ALA A 121 -4.49 -18.07 -9.96
C ALA A 121 -4.14 -19.52 -9.78
N GLN A 122 -3.70 -19.93 -8.62
CA GLN A 122 -3.30 -21.28 -8.35
C GLN A 122 -4.30 -21.91 -7.51
N PRO A 123 -5.30 -22.35 -8.06
CA PRO A 123 -6.12 -23.14 -7.23
C PRO A 123 -5.25 -24.17 -6.75
N GLN A 124 -4.70 -24.27 -6.21
CA GLN A 124 -3.92 -24.93 -5.98
C GLN A 124 -3.82 -26.00 -5.87
N VAL A 125 -3.69 -26.16 -6.20
CA VAL A 125 -3.31 -27.16 -6.25
C VAL A 125 -3.27 -27.71 -5.53
#